data_1459ef626bd08426f37f0279290cb98d
#
_entry.id   1459ef626bd08426f37f0279290cb98d
#
_cell.length_a   1.000
_cell.length_b   1.000
_cell.length_c   1.000
_cell.angle_alpha   90.00
_cell.angle_beta   90.00
_cell.angle_gamma   90.00
#
_symmetry.space_group_name_H-M   'P 1'
#
loop_
_entity.id
_entity.type
_entity.pdbx_description
1 polymer ?
#
loop_
_entity_poly.entity_id
_entity_poly.type
_entity_poly.pdbx_seq_one_letter_code
_entity_poly.pdbx_strand_id
1 'polypeptide(L)'
;QIRQTGITCILVDMPFHMAIFDANAAEDVISRFPDVEHWYLAGHSMGGAMASQFAAGHADEIDGLILLGAYIYGDYPPADTLTIYGSFNQSVEDKLTYTENVVEIEGGNHAQFGNYGPQKGDAPATISAQEQQKQTVEAIEAFLAEREAA
;
A
#
# COMPACT_ATOMS: atom_id res chain seq x y z
N GLN A 1 -9.43 -6.01 -8.53
CA GLN A 1 -10.55 -5.56 -7.69
C GLN A 1 -10.61 -4.02 -7.65
N ILE A 2 -9.54 -3.31 -7.26
CA ILE A 2 -9.53 -1.82 -7.20
C ILE A 2 -9.98 -1.17 -8.53
N ARG A 3 -9.58 -1.69 -9.68
CA ARG A 3 -10.05 -1.18 -10.99
C ARG A 3 -11.56 -1.20 -11.19
N GLN A 4 -12.29 -2.01 -10.44
CA GLN A 4 -13.75 -2.11 -10.54
C GLN A 4 -14.47 -0.97 -9.80
N THR A 5 -13.75 -0.21 -8.97
CA THR A 5 -14.26 0.94 -8.22
C THR A 5 -14.27 2.25 -9.02
N GLY A 6 -13.71 2.25 -10.24
CA GLY A 6 -13.58 3.46 -11.06
C GLY A 6 -12.24 4.18 -10.91
N ILE A 7 -11.41 3.77 -9.95
CA ILE A 7 -10.08 4.36 -9.72
C ILE A 7 -9.12 3.93 -10.83
N THR A 8 -8.43 4.89 -11.43
CA THR A 8 -7.36 4.60 -12.40
C THR A 8 -6.14 4.05 -11.68
N CYS A 9 -5.70 2.86 -12.06
CA CYS A 9 -4.53 2.20 -11.46
C CYS A 9 -3.45 2.01 -12.50
N ILE A 10 -2.24 2.44 -12.17
CA ILE A 10 -1.02 2.20 -12.95
C ILE A 10 -0.18 1.19 -12.18
N LEU A 11 0.07 0.04 -12.79
CA LEU A 11 0.98 -0.95 -12.23
C LEU A 11 2.37 -0.70 -12.80
N VAL A 12 3.33 -0.42 -11.92
CA VAL A 12 4.72 -0.24 -12.30
C VAL A 12 5.43 -1.59 -12.27
N ASP A 13 6.04 -1.96 -13.39
CA ASP A 13 6.86 -3.17 -13.48
C ASP A 13 8.30 -2.82 -13.06
N MET A 14 8.73 -3.42 -11.96
CA MET A 14 10.04 -3.14 -11.37
C MET A 14 11.11 -4.05 -11.94
N PRO A 15 12.36 -3.55 -12.13
CA PRO A 15 13.48 -4.38 -12.57
C PRO A 15 13.63 -5.62 -11.69
N PHE A 16 13.71 -6.80 -12.31
CA PHE A 16 13.77 -8.10 -11.62
C PHE A 16 12.63 -8.34 -10.63
N HIS A 17 11.48 -7.65 -10.79
CA HIS A 17 10.34 -7.67 -9.87
C HIS A 17 10.69 -7.26 -8.43
N MET A 18 11.71 -6.42 -8.25
CA MET A 18 12.17 -5.93 -6.95
C MET A 18 12.22 -4.40 -6.92
N ALA A 19 11.36 -3.80 -6.12
CA ALA A 19 11.20 -2.35 -6.00
C ALA A 19 12.49 -1.60 -5.59
N ILE A 20 13.40 -2.27 -4.88
CA ILE A 20 14.67 -1.67 -4.46
C ILE A 20 15.59 -1.26 -5.63
N PHE A 21 15.39 -1.81 -6.83
CA PHE A 21 16.21 -1.48 -8.00
C PHE A 21 15.72 -0.23 -8.75
N ASP A 22 14.53 0.27 -8.44
CA ASP A 22 14.03 1.50 -9.04
C ASP A 22 13.10 2.23 -8.04
N ALA A 23 13.71 2.87 -7.06
CA ALA A 23 13.00 3.61 -6.03
C ALA A 23 12.28 4.86 -6.59
N ASN A 24 12.70 5.36 -7.75
CA ASN A 24 12.16 6.56 -8.38
C ASN A 24 11.22 6.24 -9.57
N ALA A 25 10.82 5.00 -9.75
CA ALA A 25 9.93 4.60 -10.85
C ALA A 25 8.61 5.40 -10.88
N ALA A 26 8.15 5.89 -9.74
CA ALA A 26 6.95 6.73 -9.65
C ALA A 26 7.14 8.08 -10.34
N GLU A 27 8.32 8.71 -10.26
CA GLU A 27 8.63 9.99 -10.92
C GLU A 27 8.48 9.89 -12.45
N ASP A 28 9.00 8.80 -13.02
CA ASP A 28 8.85 8.52 -14.46
C ASP A 28 7.39 8.36 -14.88
N VAL A 29 6.55 7.78 -14.01
CA VAL A 29 5.11 7.63 -14.28
C VAL A 29 4.42 8.97 -14.17
N ILE A 30 4.60 9.71 -13.08
CA ILE A 30 3.97 11.00 -12.82
C ILE A 30 4.27 11.97 -13.99
N SER A 31 5.52 12.03 -14.44
CA SER A 31 5.95 12.90 -15.54
C SER A 31 5.26 12.62 -16.89
N ARG A 32 4.75 11.39 -17.09
CA ARG A 32 4.02 11.01 -18.32
C ARG A 32 2.56 11.40 -18.33
N PHE A 33 2.01 11.79 -17.18
CA PHE A 33 0.59 12.12 -17.01
C PHE A 33 0.42 13.49 -16.36
N PRO A 34 0.85 14.57 -17.05
CA PRO A 34 0.88 15.92 -16.47
C PRO A 34 -0.53 16.49 -16.18
N ASP A 35 -1.58 15.90 -16.71
CA ASP A 35 -2.97 16.32 -16.49
C ASP A 35 -3.62 15.64 -15.29
N VAL A 36 -2.91 14.74 -14.60
CA VAL A 36 -3.38 14.08 -13.37
C VAL A 36 -2.97 14.93 -12.18
N GLU A 37 -3.95 15.40 -11.43
CA GLU A 37 -3.78 16.32 -10.30
C GLU A 37 -3.54 15.59 -8.97
N HIS A 38 -4.08 14.37 -8.81
CA HIS A 38 -4.05 13.63 -7.55
C HIS A 38 -3.35 12.27 -7.70
N TRP A 39 -2.30 12.09 -6.93
CA TRP A 39 -1.49 10.87 -6.95
C TRP A 39 -1.48 10.17 -5.60
N TYR A 40 -1.78 8.88 -5.64
CA TYR A 40 -1.65 7.97 -4.50
C TYR A 40 -0.66 6.87 -4.83
N LEU A 41 0.31 6.66 -3.97
CA LEU A 41 1.24 5.53 -4.11
C LEU A 41 0.74 4.35 -3.31
N ALA A 42 0.82 3.16 -3.88
CA ALA A 42 0.49 1.92 -3.19
C ALA A 42 1.61 0.91 -3.31
N GLY A 43 1.90 0.18 -2.23
CA GLY A 43 2.92 -0.86 -2.27
C GLY A 43 2.69 -1.95 -1.24
N HIS A 44 3.06 -3.18 -1.63
CA HIS A 44 3.04 -4.34 -0.75
C HIS A 44 4.45 -4.69 -0.30
N SER A 45 4.64 -4.96 0.99
CA SER A 45 5.91 -5.43 1.54
C SER A 45 7.07 -4.48 1.22
N MET A 46 8.13 -4.95 0.57
CA MET A 46 9.25 -4.12 0.11
C MET A 46 8.80 -3.00 -0.85
N GLY A 47 7.79 -3.25 -1.69
CA GLY A 47 7.19 -2.22 -2.55
C GLY A 47 6.55 -1.09 -1.74
N GLY A 48 5.96 -1.41 -0.59
CA GLY A 48 5.44 -0.43 0.35
C GLY A 48 6.54 0.41 0.99
N ALA A 49 7.66 -0.21 1.39
CA ALA A 49 8.80 0.52 1.94
C ALA A 49 9.39 1.50 0.92
N MET A 50 9.53 1.10 -0.35
CA MET A 50 10.03 1.96 -1.41
C MET A 50 9.05 3.08 -1.78
N ALA A 51 7.74 2.78 -1.84
CA ALA A 51 6.72 3.79 -2.03
C ALA A 51 6.72 4.84 -0.90
N SER A 52 6.87 4.38 0.35
CA SER A 52 6.98 5.25 1.51
C SER A 52 8.22 6.15 1.46
N GLN A 53 9.37 5.60 1.07
CA GLN A 53 10.61 6.37 0.92
C GLN A 53 10.48 7.41 -0.20
N PHE A 54 9.87 7.06 -1.32
CA PHE A 54 9.60 8.01 -2.41
C PHE A 54 8.67 9.12 -1.95
N ALA A 55 7.54 8.79 -1.32
CA ALA A 55 6.57 9.77 -0.80
C ALA A 55 7.21 10.76 0.20
N ALA A 56 8.10 10.27 1.07
CA ALA A 56 8.84 11.12 2.01
C ALA A 56 9.73 12.17 1.31
N GLY A 57 10.25 11.86 0.13
CA GLY A 57 11.05 12.80 -0.68
C GLY A 57 10.23 13.70 -1.63
N HIS A 58 8.95 13.38 -1.83
CA HIS A 58 8.07 14.01 -2.84
C HIS A 58 6.69 14.34 -2.24
N ALA A 59 6.67 14.78 -0.98
CA ALA A 59 5.41 15.01 -0.25
C ALA A 59 4.50 16.08 -0.91
N ASP A 60 5.07 16.98 -1.69
CA ASP A 60 4.31 18.01 -2.42
C ASP A 60 3.65 17.46 -3.71
N GLU A 61 4.01 16.25 -4.14
CA GLU A 61 3.52 15.63 -5.38
C GLU A 61 2.58 14.45 -5.12
N ILE A 62 2.54 13.94 -3.89
CA ILE A 62 1.83 12.72 -3.51
C ILE A 62 0.76 13.04 -2.47
N ASP A 63 -0.51 12.84 -2.83
CA ASP A 63 -1.66 13.11 -1.95
C ASP A 63 -1.88 12.04 -0.89
N GLY A 64 -1.34 10.84 -1.08
CA GLY A 64 -1.46 9.79 -0.08
C GLY A 64 -0.70 8.51 -0.40
N LEU A 65 -0.47 7.73 0.66
CA LEU A 65 0.28 6.49 0.64
C LEU A 65 -0.59 5.33 1.12
N ILE A 66 -0.55 4.20 0.42
CA ILE A 66 -1.30 2.98 0.76
C ILE A 66 -0.31 1.84 0.93
N LEU A 67 -0.18 1.35 2.16
CA LEU A 67 0.77 0.32 2.55
C LEU A 67 0.05 -0.99 2.86
N LEU A 68 0.40 -2.04 2.13
CA LEU A 68 -0.15 -3.38 2.30
C LEU A 68 0.92 -4.29 2.89
N GLY A 69 0.72 -4.78 4.12
CA GLY A 69 1.74 -5.57 4.81
C GLY A 69 3.07 -4.83 4.92
N ALA A 70 3.04 -3.54 5.13
CA ALA A 70 4.18 -2.64 5.28
C ALA A 70 3.83 -1.52 6.26
N TYR A 71 4.80 -0.73 6.67
CA TYR A 71 4.66 0.43 7.55
C TYR A 71 5.40 1.63 6.96
N ILE A 72 5.16 2.84 7.50
CA ILE A 72 5.84 4.05 7.03
C ILE A 72 7.34 3.91 7.24
N TYR A 73 8.08 4.08 6.15
CA TYR A 73 9.53 4.09 6.11
C TYR A 73 10.01 5.46 5.60
N GLY A 74 10.58 6.27 6.48
CA GLY A 74 10.91 7.66 6.21
C GLY A 74 9.94 8.62 6.89
N ASP A 75 10.01 9.90 6.54
CA ASP A 75 9.20 10.97 7.13
C ASP A 75 8.02 11.31 6.22
N TYR A 76 6.93 10.55 6.36
CA TYR A 76 5.66 10.83 5.67
C TYR A 76 4.50 10.77 6.67
N PRO A 77 3.50 11.69 6.59
CA PRO A 77 2.48 11.81 7.62
C PRO A 77 1.57 10.57 7.73
N PRO A 78 1.33 10.02 8.93
CA PRO A 78 0.30 9.00 9.14
C PRO A 78 -1.11 9.45 8.72
N ALA A 79 -1.42 10.74 8.85
CA ALA A 79 -2.68 11.33 8.41
C ALA A 79 -2.92 11.13 6.89
N ASP A 80 -1.85 11.08 6.09
CA ASP A 80 -1.89 10.89 4.64
C ASP A 80 -1.56 9.46 4.23
N THR A 81 -1.46 8.53 5.19
CA THR A 81 -1.10 7.13 4.95
C THR A 81 -2.18 6.19 5.41
N LEU A 82 -2.63 5.28 4.55
CA LEU A 82 -3.41 4.11 4.93
C LEU A 82 -2.47 2.91 5.09
N THR A 83 -2.42 2.34 6.27
CA THR A 83 -1.66 1.11 6.55
C THR A 83 -2.62 -0.05 6.76
N ILE A 84 -2.50 -1.11 5.96
CA ILE A 84 -3.31 -2.32 6.06
C ILE A 84 -2.41 -3.52 6.29
N TYR A 85 -2.67 -4.31 7.31
CA TYR A 85 -1.93 -5.55 7.60
C TYR A 85 -2.85 -6.66 8.10
N GLY A 86 -2.43 -7.90 7.95
CA GLY A 86 -3.14 -9.04 8.51
C GLY A 86 -2.72 -9.32 9.95
N SER A 87 -3.64 -9.76 10.81
CA SER A 87 -3.36 -10.01 12.25
C SER A 87 -2.25 -11.04 12.49
N PHE A 88 -1.91 -11.85 11.49
CA PHE A 88 -0.76 -12.76 11.55
C PHE A 88 0.54 -12.15 11.00
N ASN A 89 0.54 -10.89 10.60
CA ASN A 89 1.75 -10.19 10.12
C ASN A 89 2.44 -9.42 11.26
N GLN A 90 2.93 -10.16 12.26
CA GLN A 90 3.57 -9.63 13.46
C GLN A 90 4.72 -8.67 13.14
N SER A 91 5.46 -8.92 12.06
CA SER A 91 6.60 -8.08 11.67
C SER A 91 6.21 -6.65 11.29
N VAL A 92 4.98 -6.42 10.86
CA VAL A 92 4.42 -5.08 10.63
C VAL A 92 3.91 -4.50 11.94
N GLU A 93 3.10 -5.27 12.69
CA GLU A 93 2.55 -4.84 13.98
C GLU A 93 3.65 -4.34 14.93
N ASP A 94 4.75 -5.07 15.08
CA ASP A 94 5.88 -4.71 15.94
C ASP A 94 6.59 -3.40 15.53
N LYS A 95 6.37 -2.92 14.31
CA LYS A 95 7.01 -1.70 13.77
C LYS A 95 6.07 -0.50 13.70
N LEU A 96 4.78 -0.71 13.94
CA LEU A 96 3.83 0.40 13.95
C LEU A 96 4.05 1.29 15.17
N THR A 97 4.36 2.56 14.91
CA THR A 97 4.53 3.61 15.93
C THR A 97 3.39 4.62 15.91
N TYR A 98 2.40 4.40 15.06
CA TYR A 98 1.23 5.25 14.85
C TYR A 98 -0.03 4.37 14.76
N THR A 99 -1.19 4.98 15.01
CA THR A 99 -2.50 4.30 14.98
C THR A 99 -3.49 4.94 14.00
N GLU A 100 -3.14 6.10 13.45
CA GLU A 100 -3.97 6.82 12.50
C GLU A 100 -4.02 6.08 11.17
N ASN A 101 -5.22 5.90 10.59
CA ASN A 101 -5.47 5.19 9.33
C ASN A 101 -4.82 3.78 9.29
N VAL A 102 -4.81 3.08 10.41
CA VAL A 102 -4.32 1.70 10.49
C VAL A 102 -5.50 0.74 10.49
N VAL A 103 -5.49 -0.21 9.57
CA VAL A 103 -6.51 -1.26 9.43
C VAL A 103 -5.86 -2.63 9.59
N GLU A 104 -6.24 -3.33 10.64
CA GLU A 104 -5.89 -4.72 10.86
C GLU A 104 -6.97 -5.62 10.27
N ILE A 105 -6.58 -6.57 9.42
CA ILE A 105 -7.47 -7.59 8.88
C ILE A 105 -7.34 -8.86 9.72
N GLU A 106 -8.34 -9.12 10.54
CA GLU A 106 -8.39 -10.29 11.41
C GLU A 106 -8.31 -11.60 10.61
N GLY A 107 -7.42 -12.48 10.99
CA GLY A 107 -7.18 -13.76 10.30
C GLY A 107 -6.39 -13.66 9.00
N GLY A 108 -6.00 -12.46 8.59
CA GLY A 108 -5.17 -12.22 7.42
C GLY A 108 -3.67 -12.42 7.68
N ASN A 109 -2.91 -12.61 6.61
CA ASN A 109 -1.46 -12.75 6.64
C ASN A 109 -0.77 -11.84 5.62
N HIS A 110 0.56 -11.93 5.54
CA HIS A 110 1.36 -11.09 4.65
C HIS A 110 1.17 -11.42 3.17
N ALA A 111 1.12 -12.70 2.81
CA ALA A 111 1.14 -13.14 1.41
C ALA A 111 -0.20 -12.91 0.69
N GLN A 112 -1.34 -12.96 1.40
CA GLN A 112 -2.66 -12.93 0.78
C GLN A 112 -3.11 -11.57 0.22
N PHE A 113 -2.31 -10.51 0.39
CA PHE A 113 -2.51 -9.27 -0.38
C PHE A 113 -2.27 -9.47 -1.87
N GLY A 114 -1.47 -10.47 -2.26
CA GLY A 114 -1.21 -10.88 -3.64
C GLY A 114 -1.69 -12.29 -3.97
N ASN A 115 -1.55 -12.68 -5.25
CA ASN A 115 -1.93 -14.00 -5.76
C ASN A 115 -0.71 -14.83 -6.19
N TYR A 116 0.40 -14.71 -5.45
CA TYR A 116 1.66 -15.43 -5.73
C TYR A 116 1.85 -16.70 -4.89
N GLY A 117 0.85 -17.04 -4.08
CA GLY A 117 0.88 -18.23 -3.22
C GLY A 117 1.55 -18.00 -1.86
N PRO A 118 1.79 -19.08 -1.10
CA PRO A 118 2.38 -18.99 0.24
C PRO A 118 3.79 -18.43 0.21
N GLN A 119 4.12 -17.58 1.18
CA GLN A 119 5.45 -17.03 1.37
C GLN A 119 6.15 -17.73 2.53
N LYS A 120 7.44 -18.06 2.34
CA LYS A 120 8.24 -18.69 3.41
C LYS A 120 8.35 -17.75 4.61
N GLY A 121 7.99 -18.28 5.78
CA GLY A 121 8.05 -17.54 7.05
C GLY A 121 6.77 -16.76 7.37
N ASP A 122 5.79 -16.74 6.46
CA ASP A 122 4.48 -16.17 6.71
C ASP A 122 3.57 -17.18 7.42
N ALA A 123 2.80 -16.74 8.41
CA ALA A 123 1.86 -17.60 9.10
C ALA A 123 0.67 -17.94 8.19
N PRO A 124 0.08 -19.14 8.31
CA PRO A 124 -1.14 -19.47 7.58
C PRO A 124 -2.30 -18.57 8.00
N ALA A 125 -2.95 -17.94 7.03
CA ALA A 125 -4.16 -17.17 7.29
C ALA A 125 -5.34 -18.07 7.68
N THR A 126 -6.28 -17.54 8.44
CA THR A 126 -7.55 -18.22 8.80
C THR A 126 -8.72 -17.78 7.94
N ILE A 127 -8.55 -16.72 7.15
CA ILE A 127 -9.50 -16.28 6.13
C ILE A 127 -8.95 -16.56 4.72
N SER A 128 -9.82 -16.55 3.72
CA SER A 128 -9.38 -16.73 2.33
C SER A 128 -8.67 -15.49 1.81
N ALA A 129 -7.79 -15.68 0.80
CA ALA A 129 -7.16 -14.55 0.10
C ALA A 129 -8.20 -13.61 -0.54
N GLN A 130 -9.30 -14.16 -1.03
CA GLN A 130 -10.40 -13.38 -1.60
C GLN A 130 -11.05 -12.46 -0.54
N GLU A 131 -11.27 -12.97 0.66
CA GLU A 131 -11.84 -12.19 1.76
C GLU A 131 -10.86 -11.10 2.22
N GLN A 132 -9.58 -11.43 2.40
CA GLN A 132 -8.56 -10.43 2.75
C GLN A 132 -8.46 -9.32 1.71
N GLN A 133 -8.45 -9.67 0.42
CA GLN A 133 -8.39 -8.70 -0.67
C GLN A 133 -9.64 -7.85 -0.77
N LYS A 134 -10.82 -8.41 -0.48
CA LYS A 134 -12.07 -7.65 -0.41
C LYS A 134 -12.02 -6.59 0.69
N GLN A 135 -11.66 -6.97 1.91
CA GLN A 135 -11.53 -6.02 3.02
C GLN A 135 -10.46 -4.97 2.75
N THR A 136 -9.37 -5.34 2.07
CA THR A 136 -8.33 -4.40 1.61
C THR A 136 -8.91 -3.34 0.67
N VAL A 137 -9.71 -3.74 -0.32
CA VAL A 137 -10.34 -2.81 -1.27
C VAL A 137 -11.32 -1.89 -0.56
N GLU A 138 -12.16 -2.41 0.33
CA GLU A 138 -13.11 -1.63 1.12
C GLU A 138 -12.41 -0.56 1.97
N ALA A 139 -11.28 -0.90 2.59
CA ALA A 139 -10.48 0.06 3.36
C ALA A 139 -9.86 1.15 2.46
N ILE A 140 -9.38 0.79 1.28
CA ILE A 140 -8.83 1.75 0.31
C ILE A 140 -9.93 2.71 -0.19
N GLU A 141 -11.11 2.18 -0.55
CA GLU A 141 -12.24 3.00 -0.99
C GLU A 141 -12.67 4.01 0.09
N ALA A 142 -12.76 3.56 1.34
CA ALA A 142 -13.11 4.44 2.46
C ALA A 142 -12.07 5.55 2.66
N PHE A 143 -10.79 5.21 2.65
CA PHE A 143 -9.70 6.19 2.79
C PHE A 143 -9.70 7.24 1.68
N LEU A 144 -9.88 6.83 0.43
CA LEU A 144 -9.90 7.74 -0.71
C LEU A 144 -11.15 8.65 -0.69
N ALA A 145 -12.32 8.10 -0.33
CA ALA A 145 -13.56 8.86 -0.23
C ALA A 145 -13.51 9.96 0.86
N GLU A 146 -12.85 9.69 1.99
CA GLU A 146 -12.64 10.68 3.04
C GLU A 146 -11.76 11.83 2.58
N ARG A 147 -10.77 11.56 1.74
CA ARG A 147 -9.85 12.58 1.22
C ARG A 147 -10.44 13.41 0.09
N GLU A 148 -11.30 12.82 -0.73
CA GLU A 148 -12.04 13.57 -1.76
C GLU A 148 -13.09 14.52 -1.15
N ALA A 149 -13.54 14.25 0.08
CA ALA A 149 -14.54 15.05 0.78
C ALA A 149 -13.93 16.19 1.62
N ALA A 150 -12.62 16.20 1.84
CA ALA A 150 -11.90 17.17 2.67
C ALA A 150 -11.46 18.40 1.87
#